data_8dcb42fa29ca79426f9509b872bc2f2f
#
_entry.id   8dcb42fa29ca79426f9509b872bc2f2f
#
_cell.length_a   1.000
_cell.length_b   1.000
_cell.length_c   1.000
_cell.angle_alpha   90.00
_cell.angle_beta   90.00
_cell.angle_gamma   90.00
#
_symmetry.space_group_name_H-M   'P 1'
#
loop_
_entity.id
_entity.type
_entity.pdbx_description
1 polymer ?
#
loop_
_entity_poly.entity_id
_entity_poly.type
_entity_poly.pdbx_seq_one_letter_code
_entity_poly.pdbx_strand_id
1 'polypeptide(L)'
;TRAEREEKIKNILAKVGLAPEHAGRYPHQFSGGQRQRIGIARALAVDPEFIICDEPVSALDVSVQAQILNLLKDIQHRRNLSMLFISHDLGVVRYISDRVVIMYLGYICEVGNVEDIYQSPKHPYTEYLLQAVPKMRVMQESDEQKKEEASEIGTSDVHLGCPFYERCKYRGELCLDKKPEKQTEGEREFYCHYPISVEKR
;
A
#
# COMPACT_ATOMS: atom_id res chain seq x y z
N THR A 1 11.47 -36.54 -7.09
CA THR A 1 11.92 -36.93 -8.46
C THR A 1 11.76 -35.77 -9.44
N ARG A 2 12.29 -35.90 -10.67
CA ARG A 2 12.12 -34.90 -11.73
C ARG A 2 10.64 -34.77 -12.14
N ALA A 3 9.95 -35.89 -12.24
CA ALA A 3 8.52 -35.92 -12.60
C ALA A 3 7.64 -35.20 -11.56
N GLU A 4 7.87 -35.42 -10.27
CA GLU A 4 7.15 -34.72 -9.19
C GLU A 4 7.36 -33.22 -9.23
N ARG A 5 8.59 -32.78 -9.56
CA ARG A 5 8.92 -31.36 -9.71
C ARG A 5 8.18 -30.73 -10.89
N GLU A 6 8.15 -31.41 -12.04
CA GLU A 6 7.44 -30.95 -13.23
C GLU A 6 5.92 -30.85 -12.97
N GLU A 7 5.36 -31.81 -12.26
CA GLU A 7 3.94 -31.77 -11.87
C GLU A 7 3.65 -30.64 -10.89
N LYS A 8 4.51 -30.44 -9.88
CA LYS A 8 4.38 -29.32 -8.94
C LYS A 8 4.43 -27.97 -9.67
N ILE A 9 5.32 -27.79 -10.64
CA ILE A 9 5.41 -26.58 -11.46
C ILE A 9 4.09 -26.33 -12.24
N LYS A 10 3.58 -27.34 -12.92
CA LYS A 10 2.33 -27.25 -13.68
C LYS A 10 1.15 -26.84 -12.77
N ASN A 11 1.07 -27.46 -11.60
CA ASN A 11 0.04 -27.16 -10.60
C ASN A 11 0.13 -25.72 -10.06
N ILE A 12 1.34 -25.21 -9.84
CA ILE A 12 1.52 -23.83 -9.38
C ILE A 12 1.17 -22.83 -10.48
N LEU A 13 1.60 -23.08 -11.73
CA LEU A 13 1.24 -22.24 -12.88
C LEU A 13 -0.28 -22.15 -13.07
N ALA A 14 -0.99 -23.27 -12.98
CA ALA A 14 -2.45 -23.29 -13.03
C ALA A 14 -3.10 -22.45 -11.92
N LYS A 15 -2.54 -22.47 -10.68
CA LYS A 15 -3.06 -21.68 -9.55
C LYS A 15 -2.95 -20.17 -9.76
N VAL A 16 -1.99 -19.71 -10.56
CA VAL A 16 -1.84 -18.29 -10.92
C VAL A 16 -2.46 -17.95 -12.29
N GLY A 17 -3.22 -18.88 -12.87
CA GLY A 17 -3.94 -18.67 -14.14
C GLY A 17 -3.02 -18.65 -15.37
N LEU A 18 -1.90 -19.39 -15.31
CA LEU A 18 -1.00 -19.61 -16.44
C LEU A 18 -1.14 -21.04 -16.96
N ALA A 19 -1.01 -21.22 -18.28
CA ALA A 19 -1.04 -22.53 -18.90
C ALA A 19 0.19 -23.36 -18.52
N PRO A 20 0.07 -24.68 -18.26
CA PRO A 20 1.19 -25.55 -17.90
C PRO A 20 2.32 -25.55 -18.93
N GLU A 21 2.00 -25.35 -20.21
CA GLU A 21 2.94 -25.30 -21.34
C GLU A 21 3.91 -24.11 -21.24
N HIS A 22 3.56 -23.12 -20.42
CA HIS A 22 4.41 -21.96 -20.15
C HIS A 22 5.68 -22.32 -19.35
N ALA A 23 5.75 -23.50 -18.72
CA ALA A 23 6.89 -23.93 -17.89
C ALA A 23 8.23 -23.90 -18.63
N GLY A 24 8.24 -24.11 -19.96
CA GLY A 24 9.45 -24.11 -20.79
C GLY A 24 9.81 -22.77 -21.42
N ARG A 25 9.04 -21.69 -21.18
CA ARG A 25 9.27 -20.39 -21.81
C ARG A 25 10.28 -19.55 -21.06
N TYR A 26 10.96 -18.66 -21.79
CA TYR A 26 11.89 -17.67 -21.23
C TYR A 26 11.14 -16.39 -20.81
N PRO A 27 11.67 -15.61 -19.83
CA PRO A 27 11.01 -14.43 -19.30
C PRO A 27 10.59 -13.37 -20.34
N HIS A 28 11.38 -13.20 -21.40
CA HIS A 28 11.08 -12.24 -22.49
C HIS A 28 9.88 -12.64 -23.36
N GLN A 29 9.42 -13.88 -23.27
CA GLN A 29 8.26 -14.42 -23.99
C GLN A 29 6.94 -14.19 -23.26
N PHE A 30 6.95 -13.46 -22.13
CA PHE A 30 5.78 -13.20 -21.30
C PHE A 30 5.44 -11.71 -21.29
N SER A 31 4.12 -11.41 -21.24
CA SER A 31 3.63 -10.06 -20.96
C SER A 31 3.97 -9.62 -19.52
N GLY A 32 3.82 -8.31 -19.23
CA GLY A 32 4.04 -7.77 -17.88
C GLY A 32 3.22 -8.49 -16.80
N GLY A 33 1.92 -8.63 -17.02
CA GLY A 33 1.03 -9.34 -16.10
C GLY A 33 1.35 -10.84 -15.97
N GLN A 34 1.79 -11.50 -17.05
CA GLN A 34 2.23 -12.89 -16.98
C GLN A 34 3.52 -13.03 -16.17
N ARG A 35 4.49 -12.11 -16.34
CA ARG A 35 5.71 -12.09 -15.50
C ARG A 35 5.37 -11.91 -14.02
N GLN A 36 4.40 -11.04 -13.71
CA GLN A 36 3.94 -10.85 -12.34
C GLN A 36 3.31 -12.12 -11.75
N ARG A 37 2.47 -12.82 -12.53
CA ARG A 37 1.91 -14.13 -12.14
C ARG A 37 2.99 -15.18 -11.89
N ILE A 38 4.08 -15.18 -12.66
CA ILE A 38 5.26 -16.04 -12.42
C ILE A 38 5.95 -15.65 -11.12
N GLY A 39 6.12 -14.36 -10.81
CA GLY A 39 6.64 -13.88 -9.53
C GLY A 39 5.85 -14.42 -8.34
N ILE A 40 4.51 -14.33 -8.42
CA ILE A 40 3.59 -14.89 -7.42
C ILE A 40 3.75 -16.41 -7.33
N ALA A 41 3.79 -17.12 -8.47
CA ALA A 41 4.00 -18.58 -8.51
C ALA A 41 5.30 -19.00 -7.82
N ARG A 42 6.38 -18.24 -8.01
CA ARG A 42 7.67 -18.48 -7.35
C ARG A 42 7.57 -18.34 -5.83
N ALA A 43 6.92 -17.29 -5.34
CA ALA A 43 6.70 -17.08 -3.91
C ALA A 43 5.88 -18.23 -3.30
N LEU A 44 4.88 -18.73 -4.02
CA LEU A 44 4.03 -19.84 -3.57
C LEU A 44 4.69 -21.24 -3.65
N ALA A 45 5.81 -21.38 -4.37
CA ALA A 45 6.44 -22.68 -4.62
C ALA A 45 7.00 -23.36 -3.37
N VAL A 46 7.34 -22.57 -2.34
CA VAL A 46 7.86 -23.02 -1.04
C VAL A 46 6.76 -23.25 0.01
N ASP A 47 5.50 -23.08 -0.39
CA ASP A 47 4.32 -23.21 0.48
C ASP A 47 4.36 -22.32 1.73
N PRO A 48 4.49 -20.99 1.58
CA PRO A 48 4.69 -20.06 2.67
C PRO A 48 3.40 -19.82 3.47
N GLU A 49 3.55 -19.45 4.75
CA GLU A 49 2.47 -18.93 5.60
C GLU A 49 2.34 -17.41 5.50
N PHE A 50 3.40 -16.73 5.03
CA PHE A 50 3.49 -15.28 4.92
C PHE A 50 4.21 -14.86 3.62
N ILE A 51 3.68 -13.85 2.93
CA ILE A 51 4.28 -13.28 1.72
C ILE A 51 4.45 -11.77 1.85
N ILE A 52 5.57 -11.25 1.33
CA ILE A 52 5.78 -9.83 1.15
C ILE A 52 5.56 -9.50 -0.33
N CYS A 53 4.64 -8.58 -0.60
CA CYS A 53 4.35 -8.03 -1.92
C CYS A 53 4.85 -6.59 -1.97
N ASP A 54 6.02 -6.39 -2.55
CA ASP A 54 6.63 -5.06 -2.70
C ASP A 54 6.29 -4.51 -4.09
N GLU A 55 5.43 -3.49 -4.13
CA GLU A 55 4.90 -2.84 -5.33
C GLU A 55 4.44 -3.81 -6.44
N PRO A 56 3.64 -4.84 -6.15
CA PRO A 56 3.41 -5.94 -7.08
C PRO A 56 2.58 -5.55 -8.31
N VAL A 57 2.05 -4.34 -8.38
CA VAL A 57 1.17 -3.89 -9.47
C VAL A 57 1.56 -2.52 -10.07
N SER A 58 2.64 -1.88 -9.58
CA SER A 58 3.01 -0.50 -9.95
C SER A 58 3.34 -0.30 -11.45
N ALA A 59 3.84 -1.34 -12.13
CA ALA A 59 4.24 -1.27 -13.53
C ALA A 59 3.20 -1.89 -14.49
N LEU A 60 1.95 -2.09 -14.04
CA LEU A 60 0.90 -2.75 -14.81
C LEU A 60 -0.21 -1.76 -15.19
N ASP A 61 -0.87 -2.00 -16.33
CA ASP A 61 -2.09 -1.28 -16.67
C ASP A 61 -3.24 -1.62 -15.70
N VAL A 62 -4.22 -0.72 -15.58
CA VAL A 62 -5.32 -0.80 -14.59
C VAL A 62 -6.08 -2.13 -14.68
N SER A 63 -6.29 -2.66 -15.88
CA SER A 63 -7.05 -3.89 -16.07
C SER A 63 -6.29 -5.13 -15.59
N VAL A 64 -4.99 -5.19 -15.88
CA VAL A 64 -4.10 -6.27 -15.41
C VAL A 64 -3.85 -6.14 -13.91
N GLN A 65 -3.70 -4.92 -13.39
CA GLN A 65 -3.61 -4.65 -11.96
C GLN A 65 -4.79 -5.24 -11.18
N ALA A 66 -6.03 -4.99 -11.62
CA ALA A 66 -7.21 -5.55 -11.00
C ALA A 66 -7.21 -7.10 -11.00
N GLN A 67 -6.76 -7.72 -12.09
CA GLN A 67 -6.63 -9.18 -12.18
C GLN A 67 -5.61 -9.74 -11.18
N ILE A 68 -4.46 -9.07 -11.00
CA ILE A 68 -3.43 -9.49 -10.04
C ILE A 68 -3.91 -9.33 -8.59
N LEU A 69 -4.61 -8.24 -8.28
CA LEU A 69 -5.17 -8.01 -6.95
C LEU A 69 -6.22 -9.06 -6.59
N ASN A 70 -7.13 -9.38 -7.52
CA ASN A 70 -8.10 -10.45 -7.33
C ASN A 70 -7.44 -11.81 -7.14
N LEU A 71 -6.39 -12.11 -7.93
CA LEU A 71 -5.61 -13.34 -7.78
C LEU A 71 -4.97 -13.44 -6.38
N LEU A 72 -4.37 -12.35 -5.88
CA LEU A 72 -3.76 -12.32 -4.56
C LEU A 72 -4.79 -12.53 -3.45
N LYS A 73 -5.97 -11.88 -3.53
CA LYS A 73 -7.08 -12.11 -2.59
C LYS A 73 -7.57 -13.56 -2.61
N ASP A 74 -7.76 -14.13 -3.79
CA ASP A 74 -8.16 -15.53 -3.93
C ASP A 74 -7.17 -16.51 -3.29
N ILE A 75 -5.86 -16.25 -3.48
CA ILE A 75 -4.80 -17.06 -2.89
C ILE A 75 -4.79 -16.90 -1.37
N GLN A 76 -4.90 -15.66 -0.87
CA GLN A 76 -4.97 -15.35 0.55
C GLN A 76 -6.09 -16.14 1.23
N HIS A 77 -7.31 -16.05 0.70
CA HIS A 77 -8.47 -16.76 1.26
C HIS A 77 -8.33 -18.30 1.21
N ARG A 78 -7.94 -18.84 0.04
CA ARG A 78 -7.85 -20.29 -0.13
C ARG A 78 -6.77 -20.96 0.71
N ARG A 79 -5.68 -20.23 1.03
CA ARG A 79 -4.53 -20.76 1.75
C ARG A 79 -4.42 -20.26 3.19
N ASN A 80 -5.34 -19.41 3.63
CA ASN A 80 -5.24 -18.69 4.91
C ASN A 80 -3.87 -18.02 5.09
N LEU A 81 -3.41 -17.33 4.03
CA LEU A 81 -2.08 -16.75 3.92
C LEU A 81 -2.06 -15.34 4.49
N SER A 82 -1.08 -15.03 5.33
CA SER A 82 -0.82 -13.65 5.75
C SER A 82 0.01 -12.91 4.70
N MET A 83 -0.27 -11.61 4.50
CA MET A 83 0.38 -10.83 3.44
C MET A 83 0.76 -9.44 3.94
N LEU A 84 2.02 -9.04 3.71
CA LEU A 84 2.45 -7.64 3.80
C LEU A 84 2.46 -7.06 2.38
N PHE A 85 1.58 -6.08 2.15
CA PHE A 85 1.45 -5.44 0.84
C PHE A 85 1.98 -4.00 0.90
N ILE A 86 3.01 -3.69 0.11
CA ILE A 86 3.62 -2.36 0.02
C ILE A 86 3.19 -1.71 -1.29
N SER A 87 2.63 -0.52 -1.21
CA SER A 87 2.20 0.26 -2.37
C SER A 87 2.12 1.74 -2.05
N HIS A 88 2.28 2.59 -3.07
CA HIS A 88 2.00 4.01 -3.01
C HIS A 88 0.57 4.36 -3.48
N ASP A 89 -0.17 3.41 -4.02
CA ASP A 89 -1.56 3.60 -4.46
C ASP A 89 -2.54 3.29 -3.32
N LEU A 90 -3.11 4.34 -2.73
CA LEU A 90 -4.05 4.22 -1.64
C LEU A 90 -5.34 3.49 -2.02
N GLY A 91 -5.80 3.59 -3.27
CA GLY A 91 -6.96 2.85 -3.76
C GLY A 91 -6.71 1.35 -3.73
N VAL A 92 -5.52 0.93 -4.15
CA VAL A 92 -5.07 -0.46 -4.09
C VAL A 92 -4.95 -0.95 -2.65
N VAL A 93 -4.30 -0.16 -1.79
CA VAL A 93 -4.15 -0.49 -0.35
C VAL A 93 -5.52 -0.68 0.30
N ARG A 94 -6.48 0.23 0.08
CA ARG A 94 -7.84 0.10 0.59
C ARG A 94 -8.54 -1.17 0.13
N TYR A 95 -8.30 -1.57 -1.12
CA TYR A 95 -8.95 -2.75 -1.70
C TYR A 95 -8.43 -4.07 -1.11
N ILE A 96 -7.11 -4.18 -0.86
CA ILE A 96 -6.48 -5.46 -0.52
C ILE A 96 -6.23 -5.67 0.96
N SER A 97 -6.15 -4.61 1.77
CA SER A 97 -5.68 -4.67 3.15
C SER A 97 -6.82 -4.61 4.17
N ASP A 98 -6.64 -5.30 5.30
CA ASP A 98 -7.49 -5.19 6.50
C ASP A 98 -6.96 -4.09 7.42
N ARG A 99 -5.63 -4.00 7.55
CA ARG A 99 -4.93 -2.99 8.33
C ARG A 99 -3.90 -2.28 7.47
N VAL A 100 -3.64 -1.02 7.80
CA VAL A 100 -2.67 -0.20 7.06
C VAL A 100 -1.69 0.46 8.03
N VAL A 101 -0.44 0.57 7.56
CA VAL A 101 0.63 1.35 8.18
C VAL A 101 0.98 2.49 7.23
N ILE A 102 0.80 3.73 7.67
CA ILE A 102 1.20 4.92 6.92
C ILE A 102 2.59 5.35 7.40
N MET A 103 3.52 5.51 6.44
CA MET A 103 4.91 5.88 6.74
C MET A 103 5.32 7.13 5.97
N TYR A 104 6.13 7.98 6.61
CA TYR A 104 6.75 9.16 6.00
C TYR A 104 8.23 9.22 6.34
N LEU A 105 9.10 9.26 5.33
CA LEU A 105 10.57 9.29 5.49
C LEU A 105 11.11 8.24 6.48
N GLY A 106 10.58 7.00 6.42
CA GLY A 106 10.99 5.90 7.30
C GLY A 106 10.36 5.89 8.70
N TYR A 107 9.52 6.88 9.04
CA TYR A 107 8.81 6.96 10.31
C TYR A 107 7.34 6.53 10.14
N ILE A 108 6.83 5.80 11.12
CA ILE A 108 5.41 5.45 11.20
C ILE A 108 4.63 6.72 11.61
N CYS A 109 3.62 7.06 10.84
CA CYS A 109 2.70 8.15 11.13
C CYS A 109 1.42 7.64 11.79
N GLU A 110 0.86 6.54 11.24
CA GLU A 110 -0.41 6.03 11.66
C GLU A 110 -0.55 4.53 11.33
N VAL A 111 -1.19 3.76 12.22
CA VAL A 111 -1.47 2.33 12.05
C VAL A 111 -2.90 2.05 12.50
N GLY A 112 -3.66 1.26 11.76
CA GLY A 112 -5.01 0.88 12.18
C GLY A 112 -5.77 0.12 11.10
N ASN A 113 -7.05 -0.14 11.37
CA ASN A 113 -7.95 -0.71 10.38
C ASN A 113 -8.10 0.24 9.20
N VAL A 114 -8.14 -0.31 7.98
CA VAL A 114 -8.17 0.48 6.75
C VAL A 114 -9.34 1.46 6.74
N GLU A 115 -10.55 1.02 7.10
CA GLU A 115 -11.73 1.89 7.06
C GLU A 115 -11.64 3.04 8.08
N ASP A 116 -11.12 2.81 9.29
CA ASP A 116 -10.96 3.85 10.30
C ASP A 116 -10.00 4.94 9.84
N ILE A 117 -8.87 4.55 9.22
CA ILE A 117 -7.87 5.49 8.72
C ILE A 117 -8.40 6.29 7.54
N TYR A 118 -9.14 5.65 6.62
CA TYR A 118 -9.68 6.34 5.43
C TYR A 118 -10.85 7.28 5.76
N GLN A 119 -11.66 6.97 6.78
CA GLN A 119 -12.79 7.81 7.18
C GLN A 119 -12.39 8.96 8.10
N SER A 120 -11.45 8.74 9.01
CA SER A 120 -11.08 9.73 10.03
C SER A 120 -9.58 9.71 10.36
N PRO A 121 -8.71 10.17 9.43
CA PRO A 121 -7.26 10.20 9.65
C PRO A 121 -6.91 11.03 10.89
N LYS A 122 -5.95 10.56 11.69
CA LYS A 122 -5.43 11.26 12.88
C LYS A 122 -4.14 12.02 12.58
N HIS A 123 -3.30 11.48 11.70
CA HIS A 123 -2.05 12.16 11.34
C HIS A 123 -2.25 13.08 10.14
N PRO A 124 -1.77 14.34 10.17
CA PRO A 124 -1.92 15.28 9.05
C PRO A 124 -1.36 14.78 7.71
N TYR A 125 -0.32 13.97 7.72
CA TYR A 125 0.20 13.35 6.50
C TYR A 125 -0.78 12.34 5.90
N THR A 126 -1.47 11.56 6.74
CA THR A 126 -2.52 10.63 6.27
C THR A 126 -3.66 11.39 5.59
N GLU A 127 -4.11 12.50 6.19
CA GLU A 127 -5.10 13.39 5.58
C GLU A 127 -4.62 13.94 4.24
N TYR A 128 -3.38 14.41 4.17
CA TYR A 128 -2.76 14.92 2.94
C TYR A 128 -2.76 13.86 1.83
N LEU A 129 -2.37 12.63 2.13
CA LEU A 129 -2.39 11.53 1.17
C LEU A 129 -3.81 11.22 0.68
N LEU A 130 -4.78 11.16 1.59
CA LEU A 130 -6.18 10.84 1.25
C LEU A 130 -6.84 11.94 0.41
N GLN A 131 -6.45 13.20 0.59
CA GLN A 131 -6.92 14.32 -0.23
C GLN A 131 -6.38 14.27 -1.67
N ALA A 132 -5.19 13.69 -1.87
CA ALA A 132 -4.59 13.52 -3.18
C ALA A 132 -5.23 12.38 -4.02
N VAL A 133 -5.98 11.48 -3.39
CA VAL A 133 -6.71 10.42 -4.11
C VAL A 133 -7.89 11.03 -4.87
N PRO A 134 -7.96 10.88 -6.20
CA PRO A 134 -9.09 11.39 -6.97
C PRO A 134 -10.39 10.76 -6.46
N LYS A 135 -11.24 11.54 -5.82
CA LYS A 135 -12.60 11.11 -5.54
C LYS A 135 -13.31 11.07 -6.89
N MET A 136 -13.96 9.96 -7.23
CA MET A 136 -14.94 9.96 -8.32
C MET A 136 -16.09 10.89 -7.90
N ARG A 137 -15.91 12.19 -8.09
CA ARG A 137 -17.00 13.17 -8.00
C ARG A 137 -17.76 13.10 -9.32
N VAL A 138 -19.02 12.74 -9.26
CA VAL A 138 -20.00 13.19 -10.25
C VAL A 138 -19.80 14.71 -10.35
N MET A 139 -19.50 15.19 -11.56
CA MET A 139 -19.20 16.60 -11.85
C MET A 139 -20.23 17.51 -11.21
N GLN A 140 -19.85 18.21 -10.17
CA GLN A 140 -20.42 19.51 -9.80
C GLN A 140 -19.31 20.52 -9.96
N GLU A 141 -19.51 21.42 -10.91
CA GLU A 141 -18.65 22.56 -11.21
C GLU A 141 -18.48 23.43 -9.96
N SER A 142 -17.28 23.96 -9.83
CA SER A 142 -16.80 24.93 -8.85
C SER A 142 -16.01 24.32 -7.68
N ASP A 143 -14.69 24.25 -7.88
CA ASP A 143 -13.70 24.78 -6.94
C ASP A 143 -12.31 24.67 -7.61
N GLU A 144 -11.82 25.80 -8.07
CA GLU A 144 -10.39 25.99 -8.36
C GLU A 144 -9.60 25.90 -7.05
N GLN A 145 -9.30 24.69 -6.62
CA GLN A 145 -8.37 24.51 -5.52
C GLN A 145 -6.96 24.67 -6.06
N LYS A 146 -6.34 25.76 -5.62
CA LYS A 146 -4.92 26.08 -5.79
C LYS A 146 -4.07 24.81 -5.66
N LYS A 147 -3.39 24.47 -6.75
CA LYS A 147 -2.22 23.60 -6.72
C LYS A 147 -1.18 24.34 -5.86
N GLU A 148 -1.11 23.99 -4.57
CA GLU A 148 0.07 24.32 -3.80
C GLU A 148 1.21 23.53 -4.41
N GLU A 149 2.14 24.25 -5.00
CA GLU A 149 3.36 23.74 -5.60
C GLU A 149 4.06 22.86 -4.57
N ALA A 150 4.30 21.61 -4.94
CA ALA A 150 5.17 20.72 -4.19
C ALA A 150 6.59 21.32 -4.27
N SER A 151 6.96 22.12 -3.28
CA SER A 151 8.33 22.57 -3.13
C SER A 151 9.19 21.31 -2.96
N GLU A 152 10.13 21.14 -3.88
CA GLU A 152 11.17 20.13 -3.76
C GLU A 152 11.86 20.32 -2.40
N ILE A 153 11.78 19.28 -1.57
CA ILE A 153 12.41 19.28 -0.25
C ILE A 153 13.91 19.19 -0.49
N GLY A 154 14.59 20.31 -0.33
CA GLY A 154 16.04 20.30 -0.12
C GLY A 154 16.33 19.42 1.11
N THR A 155 17.23 18.45 0.96
CA THR A 155 17.66 17.47 1.97
C THR A 155 18.46 18.09 3.13
N SER A 156 18.18 19.30 3.52
CA SER A 156 19.13 20.10 4.31
C SER A 156 18.67 20.52 5.70
N ASP A 157 17.70 19.91 6.35
CA ASP A 157 17.58 20.07 7.80
C ASP A 157 16.97 18.82 8.44
N VAL A 158 17.82 18.01 9.07
CA VAL A 158 17.39 16.91 9.93
C VAL A 158 16.81 17.52 11.20
N HIS A 159 15.53 17.88 11.15
CA HIS A 159 14.82 18.29 12.36
C HIS A 159 14.79 17.14 13.37
N LEU A 160 15.14 17.43 14.61
CA LEU A 160 15.07 16.47 15.72
C LEU A 160 13.61 16.04 16.02
N GLY A 161 12.64 16.84 15.55
CA GLY A 161 11.22 16.71 15.80
C GLY A 161 10.46 15.82 14.80
N CYS A 162 9.23 16.26 14.49
CA CYS A 162 8.34 15.53 13.57
C CYS A 162 8.84 15.61 12.11
N PRO A 163 9.06 14.48 11.41
CA PRO A 163 9.57 14.50 10.04
C PRO A 163 8.65 15.22 9.04
N PHE A 164 7.35 15.32 9.34
CA PHE A 164 6.37 15.99 8.49
C PHE A 164 6.21 17.50 8.81
N TYR A 165 7.00 18.05 9.74
CA TYR A 165 6.89 19.43 10.25
C TYR A 165 6.73 20.47 9.15
N GLU A 166 7.65 20.51 8.17
CA GLU A 166 7.69 21.55 7.13
C GLU A 166 6.40 21.63 6.28
N ARG A 167 5.76 20.50 6.07
CA ARG A 167 4.55 20.38 5.24
C ARG A 167 3.26 20.32 6.04
N CYS A 168 3.35 20.34 7.37
CA CYS A 168 2.20 20.16 8.24
C CYS A 168 1.47 21.49 8.49
N LYS A 169 0.21 21.59 8.06
CA LYS A 169 -0.66 22.75 8.33
C LYS A 169 -1.09 22.88 9.79
N TYR A 170 -0.95 21.80 10.57
CA TYR A 170 -1.31 21.76 12.02
C TYR A 170 -0.09 21.81 12.93
N ARG A 171 1.09 22.16 12.41
CA ARG A 171 2.33 22.18 13.17
C ARG A 171 2.28 23.16 14.34
N GLY A 172 2.86 22.77 15.47
CA GLY A 172 3.07 23.60 16.65
C GLY A 172 4.51 23.51 17.13
N GLU A 173 4.84 24.23 18.20
CA GLU A 173 6.21 24.35 18.74
C GLU A 173 6.85 22.99 19.06
N LEU A 174 6.09 22.07 19.67
CA LEU A 174 6.58 20.73 20.00
C LEU A 174 7.04 19.91 18.79
N CYS A 175 6.47 20.20 17.61
CA CYS A 175 6.80 19.44 16.39
C CYS A 175 8.20 19.74 15.86
N LEU A 176 8.80 20.87 16.23
CA LEU A 176 10.13 21.27 15.79
C LEU A 176 11.23 20.48 16.52
N ASP A 177 11.10 20.34 17.82
CA ASP A 177 12.18 19.89 18.70
C ASP A 177 12.00 18.45 19.18
N LYS A 178 10.76 17.95 19.25
CA LYS A 178 10.46 16.64 19.83
C LYS A 178 9.76 15.73 18.82
N LYS A 179 10.25 14.49 18.68
CA LYS A 179 9.55 13.45 17.92
C LYS A 179 8.24 13.10 18.63
N PRO A 180 7.13 12.96 17.89
CA PRO A 180 5.87 12.52 18.49
C PRO A 180 5.99 11.12 19.05
N GLU A 181 5.48 10.93 20.26
CA GLU A 181 5.37 9.62 20.90
C GLU A 181 4.13 8.89 20.39
N LYS A 182 4.13 7.55 20.53
CA LYS A 182 2.99 6.72 20.19
C LYS A 182 1.78 7.08 21.05
N GLN A 183 0.66 7.33 20.40
CA GLN A 183 -0.66 7.47 21.01
C GLN A 183 -1.56 6.36 20.49
N THR A 184 -2.53 5.94 21.30
CA THR A 184 -3.46 4.86 20.95
C THR A 184 -4.91 5.29 21.17
N GLU A 185 -5.79 4.89 20.26
CA GLU A 185 -7.24 5.06 20.35
C GLU A 185 -7.91 3.77 19.85
N GLY A 186 -8.31 2.91 20.80
CA GLY A 186 -8.73 1.54 20.47
C GLY A 186 -7.59 0.73 19.87
N GLU A 187 -7.82 0.15 18.69
CA GLU A 187 -6.80 -0.62 17.94
C GLU A 187 -5.92 0.24 17.02
N ARG A 188 -6.12 1.54 17.04
CA ARG A 188 -5.42 2.50 16.22
C ARG A 188 -4.24 3.10 16.97
N GLU A 189 -3.11 3.25 16.27
CA GLU A 189 -1.90 3.91 16.76
C GLU A 189 -1.56 5.09 15.86
N PHE A 190 -1.13 6.20 16.44
CA PHE A 190 -0.66 7.37 15.67
C PHE A 190 0.43 8.13 16.41
N TYR A 191 1.27 8.82 15.63
CA TYR A 191 2.45 9.53 16.11
C TYR A 191 2.33 11.01 15.72
N CYS A 192 1.57 11.79 16.50
CA CYS A 192 1.32 13.20 16.24
C CYS A 192 1.12 13.97 17.55
N HIS A 193 1.75 15.14 17.70
CA HIS A 193 1.53 16.02 18.87
C HIS A 193 0.14 16.68 18.83
N TYR A 194 -0.36 16.95 17.61
CA TYR A 194 -1.63 17.64 17.37
C TYR A 194 -2.49 16.81 16.40
N PRO A 195 -3.04 15.67 16.89
CA PRO A 195 -3.85 14.80 16.03
C PRO A 195 -5.11 15.52 15.56
N ILE A 196 -5.56 15.17 14.36
CA ILE A 196 -6.79 15.70 13.80
C ILE A 196 -7.98 15.22 14.65
N SER A 197 -8.68 16.15 15.26
CA SER A 197 -9.93 15.88 15.97
C SER A 197 -11.07 15.91 14.95
N VAL A 198 -11.73 14.77 14.76
CA VAL A 198 -12.98 14.74 14.01
C VAL A 198 -14.06 15.23 14.96
N GLU A 199 -14.36 16.53 14.94
CA GLU A 199 -15.63 17.01 15.51
C GLU A 199 -16.74 16.29 14.74
N LYS A 200 -17.57 15.54 15.48
CA LYS A 200 -18.77 14.91 14.91
C LYS A 200 -19.62 16.02 14.29
N ARG A 201 -19.61 16.12 12.97
CA ARG A 201 -20.60 16.87 12.20
C ARG A 201 -21.90 16.10 12.09
#